data_9b60e1e06028542e2349944ab91f6e28
#
_entry.id   9b60e1e06028542e2349944ab91f6e28
#
_cell.length_a   1.000
_cell.length_b   1.000
_cell.length_c   1.000
_cell.angle_alpha   90.00
_cell.angle_beta   90.00
_cell.angle_gamma   90.00
#
_symmetry.space_group_name_H-M   'P 1'
#
loop_
_entity.id
_entity.type
_entity.pdbx_description
1 polymer ?
#
loop_
_entity_poly.entity_id
_entity_poly.type
_entity_poly.pdbx_seq_one_letter_code
_entity_poly.pdbx_strand_id
1 'polypeptide(L)'
;SRGALVNSSSLIQRIPLFRDKNGIYLIADTISVMGDFGIAIQAIDKREGSKYKYQFYKSELFIDDKPVFALNYNRRPYNQTNNVRTLVQYELKKQNLGEFQKLYRLPEHPRMSIHSLEGTGILSLPPGYHKIEIKIADAAGNEAIARGICLATFPMSINVKEVSRDDKIITLEMSPIRGGLAIRDAIAYSFTPFGFPDVKINKIHTQKIGKNLHMSISIDETKDRILQILAINQIGAIATPYHWSNYTGLNTVLDVNPKLDIMHTEGGIFFQIQMDQYAPARATLKLSNDNIFK
;
A
#
# COMPACT_ATOMS: atom_id res chain seq x y z
N SER A 1 -5.36 1.83 -4.29
CA SER A 1 -6.46 0.84 -4.34
C SER A 1 -6.70 0.26 -2.95
N ARG A 2 -7.92 -0.15 -2.65
CA ARG A 2 -8.24 -0.76 -1.35
C ARG A 2 -7.49 -2.09 -1.22
N GLY A 3 -6.63 -2.21 -0.20
CA GLY A 3 -5.88 -3.44 0.11
C GLY A 3 -4.52 -3.60 -0.58
N ALA A 4 -4.06 -2.62 -1.35
CA ALA A 4 -2.72 -2.67 -1.90
C ALA A 4 -1.67 -2.34 -0.83
N LEU A 5 -0.59 -3.11 -0.80
CA LEU A 5 0.54 -2.85 0.07
C LEU A 5 1.84 -2.84 -0.75
N VAL A 6 2.72 -1.90 -0.43
CA VAL A 6 4.10 -1.86 -0.94
C VAL A 6 5.02 -1.86 0.26
N ASN A 7 5.92 -2.83 0.36
CA ASN A 7 6.79 -3.03 1.51
C ASN A 7 6.03 -2.97 2.85
N SER A 8 4.89 -3.68 2.92
CA SER A 8 4.01 -3.74 4.11
C SER A 8 3.24 -2.46 4.44
N SER A 9 3.29 -1.45 3.59
CA SER A 9 2.63 -0.18 3.84
C SER A 9 1.56 0.10 2.79
N SER A 10 0.42 0.62 3.22
CA SER A 10 -0.62 1.18 2.33
C SER A 10 -0.33 2.61 1.89
N LEU A 11 0.69 3.23 2.48
CA LEU A 11 1.14 4.58 2.13
C LEU A 11 2.11 4.55 0.95
N ILE A 12 2.27 5.71 0.31
CA ILE A 12 3.26 5.87 -0.76
C ILE A 12 4.66 5.61 -0.21
N GLN A 13 5.36 4.66 -0.83
CA GLN A 13 6.74 4.33 -0.48
C GLN A 13 7.69 5.05 -1.43
N ARG A 14 8.66 5.77 -0.87
CA ARG A 14 9.76 6.40 -1.62
C ARG A 14 10.96 5.46 -1.59
N ILE A 15 11.38 5.01 -2.76
CA ILE A 15 12.46 4.04 -2.91
C ILE A 15 13.62 4.74 -3.61
N PRO A 16 14.80 4.83 -2.97
CA PRO A 16 15.96 5.45 -3.56
C PRO A 16 16.52 4.60 -4.70
N LEU A 17 17.06 5.29 -5.71
CA LEU A 17 17.77 4.67 -6.82
C LEU A 17 19.27 4.95 -6.67
N PHE A 18 20.10 3.94 -6.90
CA PHE A 18 21.56 4.02 -6.86
C PHE A 18 22.11 3.84 -8.28
N ARG A 19 22.99 4.72 -8.71
CA ARG A 19 23.62 4.60 -10.02
C ARG A 19 24.77 3.62 -9.98
N ASP A 20 24.76 2.61 -10.84
CA ASP A 20 25.84 1.67 -10.98
C ASP A 20 26.98 2.23 -11.86
N LYS A 21 28.07 1.45 -12.01
CA LYS A 21 29.24 1.80 -12.84
C LYS A 21 28.93 1.88 -14.35
N ASN A 22 27.83 1.30 -14.79
CA ASN A 22 27.39 1.32 -16.19
C ASN A 22 26.40 2.47 -16.46
N GLY A 23 26.11 3.28 -15.45
CA GLY A 23 25.17 4.40 -15.57
C GLY A 23 23.70 4.03 -15.37
N ILE A 24 23.39 2.77 -15.05
CA ILE A 24 22.04 2.29 -14.80
C ILE A 24 21.67 2.60 -13.34
N TYR A 25 20.44 3.06 -13.12
CA TYR A 25 19.90 3.27 -11.80
C TYR A 25 19.26 1.99 -11.27
N LEU A 26 19.66 1.53 -10.10
CA LEU A 26 19.19 0.30 -9.50
C LEU A 26 18.38 0.56 -8.24
N ILE A 27 17.34 -0.22 -8.05
CA ILE A 27 16.66 -0.39 -6.77
C ILE A 27 17.44 -1.45 -5.99
N ALA A 28 17.98 -1.08 -4.82
CA ALA A 28 18.87 -1.97 -4.05
C ALA A 28 18.17 -3.23 -3.54
N ASP A 29 16.93 -3.07 -3.07
CA ASP A 29 16.16 -4.14 -2.44
C ASP A 29 15.00 -4.60 -3.31
N THR A 30 14.60 -5.86 -3.15
CA THR A 30 13.38 -6.36 -3.75
C THR A 30 12.16 -5.68 -3.11
N ILE A 31 11.31 -5.08 -3.93
CA ILE A 31 10.08 -4.43 -3.48
C ILE A 31 9.01 -5.49 -3.30
N SER A 32 8.48 -5.65 -2.08
CA SER A 32 7.33 -6.51 -1.86
C SER A 32 6.03 -5.77 -2.22
N VAL A 33 5.19 -6.38 -3.04
CA VAL A 33 3.92 -5.80 -3.49
C VAL A 33 2.76 -6.77 -3.34
N MET A 34 1.60 -6.25 -2.97
CA MET A 34 0.36 -7.00 -2.87
C MET A 34 -0.80 -6.14 -3.40
N GLY A 35 -1.65 -6.72 -4.24
CA GLY A 35 -2.77 -6.00 -4.86
C GLY A 35 -2.32 -5.04 -5.96
N ASP A 36 -3.23 -4.17 -6.39
CA ASP A 36 -2.99 -3.25 -7.51
C ASP A 36 -2.18 -2.04 -7.07
N PHE A 37 -1.10 -1.76 -7.77
CA PHE A 37 -0.23 -0.63 -7.45
C PHE A 37 0.18 0.13 -8.71
N GLY A 38 0.67 1.35 -8.52
CA GLY A 38 1.23 2.18 -9.58
C GLY A 38 2.64 2.66 -9.22
N ILE A 39 3.43 2.96 -10.21
CA ILE A 39 4.79 3.47 -10.06
C ILE A 39 4.83 4.94 -10.49
N ALA A 40 5.55 5.75 -9.72
CA ALA A 40 5.88 7.11 -10.09
C ALA A 40 7.40 7.31 -10.01
N ILE A 41 7.96 8.11 -10.90
CA ILE A 41 9.40 8.40 -10.93
C ILE A 41 9.67 9.88 -10.75
N GLN A 42 10.72 10.19 -9.99
CA GLN A 42 11.30 11.52 -9.93
C GLN A 42 12.59 11.52 -10.74
N ALA A 43 12.58 12.27 -11.81
CA ALA A 43 13.77 12.53 -12.60
C ALA A 43 13.79 14.01 -13.01
N ILE A 44 14.98 14.57 -13.02
CA ILE A 44 15.19 15.98 -13.33
C ILE A 44 16.25 16.06 -14.40
N ASP A 45 15.88 16.64 -15.53
CA ASP A 45 16.83 17.05 -16.54
C ASP A 45 17.41 18.41 -16.15
N LYS A 46 18.75 18.49 -16.05
CA LYS A 46 19.49 19.71 -15.76
C LYS A 46 20.26 20.14 -17.00
N ARG A 47 19.80 21.19 -17.62
CA ARG A 47 20.58 21.83 -18.69
C ARG A 47 21.68 22.68 -18.07
N GLU A 48 22.90 22.54 -18.56
CA GLU A 48 24.06 23.31 -18.11
C GLU A 48 23.77 24.81 -18.26
N GLY A 49 24.05 25.60 -17.22
CA GLY A 49 23.78 27.04 -17.17
C GLY A 49 22.30 27.41 -16.91
N SER A 50 21.37 26.48 -16.82
CA SER A 50 19.98 26.79 -16.53
C SER A 50 19.64 26.62 -15.05
N LYS A 51 18.89 27.60 -14.49
CA LYS A 51 18.27 27.49 -13.15
C LYS A 51 16.99 26.64 -13.16
N TYR A 52 16.47 26.37 -14.34
CA TYR A 52 15.22 25.64 -14.49
C TYR A 52 15.46 24.13 -14.46
N LYS A 53 14.54 23.42 -13.81
CA LYS A 53 14.46 21.95 -13.79
C LYS A 53 13.45 21.54 -14.84
N TYR A 54 13.87 20.73 -15.78
CA TYR A 54 12.99 20.21 -16.83
C TYR A 54 12.57 18.78 -16.50
N GLN A 55 11.36 18.44 -16.92
CA GLN A 55 10.89 17.07 -16.88
C GLN A 55 11.40 16.34 -18.13
N PHE A 56 11.48 15.03 -18.05
CA PHE A 56 11.82 14.20 -19.20
C PHE A 56 10.73 14.28 -20.28
N TYR A 57 11.15 14.04 -21.52
CA TYR A 57 10.32 14.12 -22.71
C TYR A 57 9.55 12.82 -22.99
N LYS A 58 10.15 11.68 -22.68
CA LYS A 58 9.60 10.35 -22.88
C LYS A 58 9.81 9.51 -21.64
N SER A 59 8.81 8.67 -21.29
CA SER A 59 8.96 7.65 -20.28
C SER A 59 8.23 6.37 -20.67
N GLU A 60 8.83 5.24 -20.35
CA GLU A 60 8.29 3.92 -20.62
C GLU A 60 8.50 3.04 -19.37
N LEU A 61 7.46 2.31 -18.99
CA LEU A 61 7.50 1.32 -17.92
C LEU A 61 7.34 -0.07 -18.51
N PHE A 62 8.26 -0.95 -18.19
CA PHE A 62 8.26 -2.36 -18.57
C PHE A 62 8.15 -3.24 -17.33
N ILE A 63 7.36 -4.29 -17.45
CA ILE A 63 7.31 -5.40 -16.49
C ILE A 63 7.62 -6.68 -17.25
N ASP A 64 8.62 -7.43 -16.80
CA ASP A 64 9.09 -8.65 -17.44
C ASP A 64 9.33 -8.45 -18.95
N ASP A 65 10.03 -7.38 -19.28
CA ASP A 65 10.39 -6.95 -20.62
C ASP A 65 9.19 -6.54 -21.53
N LYS A 66 7.96 -6.49 -20.98
CA LYS A 66 6.74 -6.07 -21.70
C LYS A 66 6.39 -4.62 -21.35
N PRO A 67 6.16 -3.75 -22.34
CA PRO A 67 5.75 -2.38 -22.08
C PRO A 67 4.31 -2.34 -21.53
N VAL A 68 4.13 -1.70 -20.37
CA VAL A 68 2.82 -1.59 -19.68
C VAL A 68 2.30 -0.17 -19.62
N PHE A 69 3.18 0.82 -19.75
CA PHE A 69 2.80 2.22 -19.78
C PHE A 69 3.87 3.05 -20.51
N ALA A 70 3.42 4.04 -21.29
CA ALA A 70 4.33 4.95 -21.96
C ALA A 70 3.73 6.34 -22.13
N LEU A 71 4.56 7.37 -21.92
CA LEU A 71 4.28 8.76 -22.18
C LEU A 71 5.27 9.31 -23.20
N ASN A 72 4.74 10.11 -24.14
CA ASN A 72 5.56 10.83 -25.10
C ASN A 72 4.98 12.25 -25.30
N TYR A 73 5.75 13.25 -24.90
CA TYR A 73 5.35 14.66 -24.93
C TYR A 73 5.54 15.34 -26.31
N ASN A 74 5.67 14.56 -27.39
CA ASN A 74 5.90 15.09 -28.74
C ASN A 74 4.84 16.10 -29.19
N ARG A 75 3.56 15.79 -28.95
CA ARG A 75 2.46 16.69 -29.28
C ARG A 75 1.43 16.68 -28.17
N ARG A 76 1.02 17.86 -27.75
CA ARG A 76 -0.02 18.05 -26.75
C ARG A 76 -0.99 19.12 -27.21
N PRO A 77 -2.27 18.80 -27.43
CA PRO A 77 -3.29 19.80 -27.67
C PRO A 77 -3.44 20.75 -26.49
N TYR A 78 -3.67 22.01 -26.77
CA TYR A 78 -3.78 23.04 -25.73
C TYR A 78 -4.91 22.75 -24.71
N ASN A 79 -6.02 22.19 -25.17
CA ASN A 79 -7.15 21.80 -24.32
C ASN A 79 -6.84 20.68 -23.32
N GLN A 80 -5.73 19.96 -23.48
CA GLN A 80 -5.28 18.91 -22.54
C GLN A 80 -4.27 19.41 -21.50
N THR A 81 -3.93 20.71 -21.50
CA THR A 81 -2.91 21.28 -20.61
C THR A 81 -3.24 21.07 -19.13
N ASN A 82 -4.49 21.24 -18.75
CA ASN A 82 -4.93 21.04 -17.36
C ASN A 82 -4.85 19.57 -16.91
N ASN A 83 -5.03 18.64 -17.83
CA ASN A 83 -5.01 17.20 -17.52
C ASN A 83 -3.61 16.69 -17.20
N VAL A 84 -2.55 17.39 -17.61
CA VAL A 84 -1.16 17.02 -17.29
C VAL A 84 -0.89 17.04 -15.77
N ARG A 85 -1.63 17.86 -15.04
CA ARG A 85 -1.53 17.89 -13.57
C ARG A 85 -1.91 16.55 -12.93
N THR A 86 -2.74 15.75 -13.59
CA THR A 86 -3.13 14.41 -13.12
C THR A 86 -1.98 13.40 -13.16
N LEU A 87 -0.93 13.69 -13.96
CA LEU A 87 0.26 12.85 -14.06
C LEU A 87 1.24 13.06 -12.91
N VAL A 88 1.08 14.10 -12.12
CA VAL A 88 1.97 14.37 -10.99
C VAL A 88 1.39 13.77 -9.72
N GLN A 89 2.24 13.19 -8.89
CA GLN A 89 1.85 12.73 -7.55
C GLN A 89 1.76 13.94 -6.61
N TYR A 90 0.56 14.50 -6.56
CA TYR A 90 0.31 15.79 -5.90
C TYR A 90 0.60 15.77 -4.40
N GLU A 91 0.31 14.68 -3.71
CA GLU A 91 0.55 14.55 -2.26
C GLU A 91 2.03 14.74 -1.90
N LEU A 92 2.94 14.13 -2.66
CA LEU A 92 4.38 14.29 -2.44
C LEU A 92 4.84 15.72 -2.77
N LYS A 93 4.29 16.29 -3.84
CA LYS A 93 4.59 17.68 -4.22
C LYS A 93 4.15 18.67 -3.15
N LYS A 94 2.94 18.49 -2.60
CA LYS A 94 2.39 19.33 -1.52
C LYS A 94 3.22 19.26 -0.24
N GLN A 95 3.81 18.11 0.05
CA GLN A 95 4.69 17.89 1.20
C GLN A 95 6.14 18.34 0.96
N ASN A 96 6.45 18.98 -0.17
CA ASN A 96 7.80 19.36 -0.59
C ASN A 96 8.79 18.18 -0.69
N LEU A 97 8.28 16.97 -0.92
CA LEU A 97 9.09 15.77 -1.08
C LEU A 97 9.58 15.53 -2.50
N GLY A 98 9.23 16.44 -3.41
CA GLY A 98 9.61 16.41 -4.81
C GLY A 98 8.44 16.23 -5.77
N GLU A 99 8.72 16.37 -7.05
CA GLU A 99 7.75 16.19 -8.11
C GLU A 99 7.96 14.83 -8.77
N PHE A 100 7.02 13.93 -8.53
CA PHE A 100 7.04 12.57 -9.06
C PHE A 100 6.02 12.46 -10.18
N GLN A 101 6.45 12.01 -11.33
CA GLN A 101 5.58 11.74 -12.46
C GLN A 101 5.06 10.31 -12.37
N LYS A 102 3.73 10.16 -12.41
CA LYS A 102 3.06 8.88 -12.43
C LYS A 102 3.32 8.17 -13.77
N LEU A 103 3.70 6.91 -13.70
CA LEU A 103 3.76 5.98 -14.83
C LEU A 103 2.50 5.12 -14.87
N TYR A 104 1.38 5.72 -14.50
CA TYR A 104 0.06 5.13 -14.54
C TYR A 104 -1.01 6.22 -14.62
N ARG A 105 -2.19 5.84 -15.06
CA ARG A 105 -3.38 6.69 -15.14
C ARG A 105 -4.50 6.03 -14.33
N LEU A 106 -5.15 6.80 -13.48
CA LEU A 106 -6.34 6.31 -12.78
C LEU A 106 -7.50 6.16 -13.77
N PRO A 107 -8.40 5.18 -13.56
CA PRO A 107 -9.51 4.93 -14.49
C PRO A 107 -10.40 6.15 -14.75
N GLU A 108 -10.61 7.00 -13.74
CA GLU A 108 -11.40 8.23 -13.81
C GLU A 108 -10.70 9.36 -14.57
N HIS A 109 -9.40 9.27 -14.82
CA HIS A 109 -8.68 10.29 -15.56
C HIS A 109 -8.74 10.02 -17.07
N PRO A 110 -8.95 11.04 -17.90
CA PRO A 110 -9.04 10.87 -19.35
C PRO A 110 -7.68 10.40 -19.92
N ARG A 111 -7.76 9.59 -20.95
CA ARG A 111 -6.60 9.31 -21.79
C ARG A 111 -6.24 10.56 -22.58
N MET A 112 -4.96 10.93 -22.56
CA MET A 112 -4.44 12.07 -23.31
C MET A 112 -3.64 11.58 -24.53
N SER A 113 -3.44 12.47 -25.51
CA SER A 113 -2.65 12.18 -26.72
C SER A 113 -1.19 11.80 -26.45
N ILE A 114 -0.66 12.15 -25.28
CA ILE A 114 0.70 11.80 -24.85
C ILE A 114 0.82 10.34 -24.35
N HIS A 115 -0.28 9.62 -24.09
CA HIS A 115 -0.25 8.22 -23.73
C HIS A 115 -0.07 7.38 -24.98
N SER A 116 1.13 6.78 -25.14
CA SER A 116 1.47 6.00 -26.31
C SER A 116 0.93 4.56 -26.28
N LEU A 117 0.56 4.05 -25.10
CA LEU A 117 -0.05 2.74 -24.90
C LEU A 117 -1.50 2.87 -24.38
N GLU A 118 -2.31 1.85 -24.64
CA GLU A 118 -3.72 1.84 -24.20
C GLU A 118 -3.88 1.52 -22.70
N GLY A 119 -2.95 0.78 -22.13
CA GLY A 119 -2.96 0.39 -20.73
C GLY A 119 -3.02 1.56 -19.75
N THR A 120 -3.53 1.29 -18.55
CA THR A 120 -3.56 2.28 -17.47
C THR A 120 -2.23 2.40 -16.74
N GLY A 121 -1.33 1.43 -16.85
CA GLY A 121 -0.10 1.36 -16.06
C GLY A 121 -0.32 1.01 -14.59
N ILE A 122 -1.55 0.75 -14.17
CA ILE A 122 -1.83 0.12 -12.88
C ILE A 122 -1.47 -1.35 -13.01
N LEU A 123 -0.62 -1.81 -12.11
CA LEU A 123 -0.02 -3.14 -12.14
C LEU A 123 -0.80 -4.07 -11.21
N SER A 124 -1.31 -5.17 -11.78
CA SER A 124 -1.87 -6.31 -11.07
C SER A 124 -1.05 -7.53 -11.48
N LEU A 125 -0.05 -7.88 -10.68
CA LEU A 125 0.93 -8.89 -11.05
C LEU A 125 0.57 -10.25 -10.45
N PRO A 126 0.75 -11.35 -11.18
CA PRO A 126 0.65 -12.68 -10.61
C PRO A 126 1.75 -12.88 -9.55
N PRO A 127 1.57 -13.81 -8.61
CA PRO A 127 2.60 -14.06 -7.60
C PRO A 127 3.91 -14.52 -8.22
N GLY A 128 4.99 -13.99 -7.69
CA GLY A 128 6.34 -14.29 -8.14
C GLY A 128 7.24 -13.06 -8.22
N TYR A 129 8.45 -13.28 -8.69
CA TYR A 129 9.40 -12.21 -8.94
C TYR A 129 9.17 -11.63 -10.33
N HIS A 130 9.11 -10.30 -10.40
CA HIS A 130 8.92 -9.54 -11.61
C HIS A 130 10.03 -8.50 -11.77
N LYS A 131 10.54 -8.36 -12.99
CA LYS A 131 11.48 -7.31 -13.34
C LYS A 131 10.74 -6.02 -13.61
N ILE A 132 11.23 -4.92 -13.04
CA ILE A 132 10.77 -3.55 -13.34
C ILE A 132 11.88 -2.88 -14.12
N GLU A 133 11.55 -2.31 -15.27
CA GLU A 133 12.45 -1.43 -16.00
C GLU A 133 11.71 -0.14 -16.37
N ILE A 134 12.34 0.98 -16.09
CA ILE A 134 11.82 2.31 -16.45
C ILE A 134 12.86 2.96 -17.35
N LYS A 135 12.45 3.39 -18.53
CA LYS A 135 13.26 4.18 -19.46
C LYS A 135 12.71 5.59 -19.51
N ILE A 136 13.57 6.55 -19.39
CA ILE A 136 13.23 7.97 -19.59
C ILE A 136 14.19 8.58 -20.59
N ALA A 137 13.71 9.50 -21.40
CA ALA A 137 14.55 10.25 -22.34
C ALA A 137 14.21 11.73 -22.28
N ASP A 138 15.23 12.57 -22.52
CA ASP A 138 15.06 13.99 -22.78
C ASP A 138 14.67 14.26 -24.25
N ALA A 139 14.48 15.53 -24.61
CA ALA A 139 14.15 15.92 -25.97
C ALA A 139 15.34 15.81 -26.95
N ALA A 140 16.55 15.66 -26.46
CA ALA A 140 17.77 15.46 -27.26
C ALA A 140 18.05 13.96 -27.52
N GLY A 141 17.28 13.07 -26.88
CA GLY A 141 17.44 11.62 -27.01
C GLY A 141 18.41 10.99 -26.00
N ASN A 142 18.88 11.75 -25.01
CA ASN A 142 19.67 11.15 -23.93
C ASN A 142 18.75 10.30 -23.06
N GLU A 143 19.17 9.07 -22.78
CA GLU A 143 18.37 8.10 -22.03
C GLU A 143 18.93 7.83 -20.64
N ALA A 144 18.05 7.59 -19.69
CA ALA A 144 18.38 7.01 -18.41
C ALA A 144 17.46 5.80 -18.13
N ILE A 145 18.04 4.76 -17.56
CA ILE A 145 17.35 3.49 -17.28
C ILE A 145 17.39 3.22 -15.78
N ALA A 146 16.24 2.88 -15.22
CA ALA A 146 16.14 2.39 -13.86
C ALA A 146 15.64 0.93 -13.87
N ARG A 147 16.23 0.09 -13.02
CA ARG A 147 15.88 -1.34 -12.91
C ARG A 147 15.67 -1.75 -11.47
N GLY A 148 14.76 -2.68 -11.26
CA GLY A 148 14.51 -3.29 -9.97
C GLY A 148 13.77 -4.60 -10.09
N ILE A 149 13.57 -5.24 -8.95
CA ILE A 149 12.81 -6.46 -8.82
C ILE A 149 11.68 -6.20 -7.83
N CYS A 150 10.47 -6.65 -8.15
CA CYS A 150 9.41 -6.74 -7.17
C CYS A 150 8.99 -8.20 -6.97
N LEU A 151 8.60 -8.53 -5.75
CA LEU A 151 7.96 -9.78 -5.37
C LEU A 151 6.48 -9.51 -5.19
N ALA A 152 5.68 -9.92 -6.17
CA ALA A 152 4.24 -9.87 -6.08
C ALA A 152 3.72 -11.07 -5.29
N THR A 153 2.76 -10.82 -4.41
CA THR A 153 2.20 -11.84 -3.54
C THR A 153 0.69 -11.75 -3.47
N PHE A 154 0.04 -12.88 -3.25
CA PHE A 154 -1.37 -12.86 -2.88
C PHE A 154 -1.55 -12.43 -1.43
N PRO A 155 -2.70 -11.82 -1.09
CA PRO A 155 -3.09 -11.66 0.29
C PRO A 155 -3.06 -13.03 0.97
N MET A 156 -2.15 -13.23 1.90
CA MET A 156 -2.16 -14.38 2.76
C MET A 156 -3.18 -14.12 3.87
N SER A 157 -4.13 -15.03 4.05
CA SER A 157 -5.02 -14.99 5.19
C SER A 157 -4.47 -15.87 6.31
N ILE A 158 -4.51 -15.37 7.52
CA ILE A 158 -4.12 -16.09 8.72
C ILE A 158 -5.31 -16.26 9.66
N ASN A 159 -5.28 -17.35 10.40
CA ASN A 159 -6.10 -17.52 11.58
C ASN A 159 -5.24 -17.26 12.82
N VAL A 160 -5.76 -16.47 13.76
CA VAL A 160 -5.09 -16.17 15.03
C VAL A 160 -5.94 -16.71 16.17
N LYS A 161 -5.33 -17.48 17.03
CA LYS A 161 -5.96 -18.09 18.19
C LYS A 161 -5.11 -17.85 19.43
N GLU A 162 -5.73 -17.48 20.54
CA GLU A 162 -5.07 -17.46 21.83
C GLU A 162 -4.88 -18.91 22.31
N VAL A 163 -3.65 -19.28 22.62
CA VAL A 163 -3.29 -20.64 23.04
C VAL A 163 -2.86 -20.72 24.50
N SER A 164 -2.37 -19.63 25.05
CA SER A 164 -2.07 -19.53 26.49
C SER A 164 -2.13 -18.09 26.96
N ARG A 165 -2.45 -17.95 28.25
CA ARG A 165 -2.46 -16.67 28.96
C ARG A 165 -2.06 -16.94 30.40
N ASP A 166 -1.12 -16.17 30.89
CA ASP A 166 -0.80 -16.04 32.30
C ASP A 166 -0.95 -14.58 32.76
N ASP A 167 -0.52 -14.23 33.96
CA ASP A 167 -0.67 -12.88 34.53
C ASP A 167 0.19 -11.81 33.80
N LYS A 168 1.15 -12.22 32.96
CA LYS A 168 2.12 -11.31 32.34
C LYS A 168 2.15 -11.41 30.82
N ILE A 169 1.85 -12.58 30.26
CA ILE A 169 2.07 -12.89 28.84
C ILE A 169 0.82 -13.52 28.24
N ILE A 170 0.51 -13.09 27.04
CA ILE A 170 -0.45 -13.75 26.16
C ILE A 170 0.30 -14.35 24.99
N THR A 171 0.02 -15.62 24.68
CA THR A 171 0.56 -16.29 23.51
C THR A 171 -0.53 -16.51 22.47
N LEU A 172 -0.33 -15.97 21.28
CA LEU A 172 -1.17 -16.12 20.14
C LEU A 172 -0.53 -17.08 19.14
N GLU A 173 -1.28 -18.07 18.70
CA GLU A 173 -0.91 -18.94 17.58
C GLU A 173 -1.45 -18.34 16.28
N MET A 174 -0.57 -18.17 15.31
CA MET A 174 -0.94 -17.80 13.95
C MET A 174 -0.76 -19.00 13.04
N SER A 175 -1.79 -19.33 12.29
CA SER A 175 -1.76 -20.40 11.29
C SER A 175 -2.20 -19.90 9.92
N PRO A 176 -1.57 -20.36 8.82
CA PRO A 176 -2.00 -20.01 7.47
C PRO A 176 -3.34 -20.69 7.15
N ILE A 177 -4.24 -19.95 6.50
CA ILE A 177 -5.51 -20.50 6.04
C ILE A 177 -5.30 -21.20 4.69
N ARG A 178 -5.99 -22.33 4.47
CA ARG A 178 -6.06 -23.07 3.19
C ARG A 178 -4.71 -23.50 2.62
N GLY A 179 -3.91 -24.22 3.41
CA GLY A 179 -2.68 -24.85 2.90
C GLY A 179 -1.57 -23.87 2.52
N GLY A 180 -1.67 -22.64 2.97
CA GLY A 180 -0.65 -21.61 2.74
C GLY A 180 0.75 -21.99 3.20
N LEU A 181 1.74 -21.24 2.75
CA LEU A 181 3.13 -21.39 3.16
C LEU A 181 3.27 -21.12 4.66
N ALA A 182 4.24 -21.79 5.29
CA ALA A 182 4.53 -21.60 6.70
C ALA A 182 4.82 -20.12 7.02
N ILE A 183 4.34 -19.67 8.18
CA ILE A 183 4.62 -18.35 8.69
C ILE A 183 6.06 -18.33 9.21
N ARG A 184 6.84 -17.35 8.76
CA ARG A 184 8.22 -17.17 9.16
C ARG A 184 8.36 -16.22 10.33
N ASP A 185 7.59 -15.11 10.28
CA ASP A 185 7.71 -14.01 11.22
C ASP A 185 6.38 -13.26 11.36
N ALA A 186 6.27 -12.42 12.38
CA ALA A 186 5.12 -11.55 12.58
C ALA A 186 5.54 -10.21 13.18
N ILE A 187 4.81 -9.17 12.80
CA ILE A 187 4.95 -7.83 13.35
C ILE A 187 3.60 -7.46 13.97
N ALA A 188 3.61 -6.88 15.15
CA ALA A 188 2.41 -6.34 15.77
C ALA A 188 2.53 -4.83 16.00
N TYR A 189 1.45 -4.13 15.70
CA TYR A 189 1.26 -2.73 16.03
C TYR A 189 0.11 -2.61 17.01
N SER A 190 0.25 -1.77 18.03
CA SER A 190 -0.86 -1.44 18.90
C SER A 190 -1.60 -0.21 18.38
N PHE A 191 -2.92 -0.24 18.48
CA PHE A 191 -3.79 0.87 18.17
C PHE A 191 -4.52 1.28 19.44
N THR A 192 -4.63 2.59 19.65
CA THR A 192 -5.55 3.10 20.68
C THR A 192 -6.99 2.79 20.28
N PRO A 193 -7.94 2.75 21.23
CA PRO A 193 -9.36 2.60 20.93
C PRO A 193 -9.89 3.64 19.94
N PHE A 194 -9.20 4.75 19.76
CA PHE A 194 -9.55 5.82 18.82
C PHE A 194 -9.00 5.60 17.40
N GLY A 195 -8.38 4.44 17.12
CA GLY A 195 -7.90 4.10 15.78
C GLY A 195 -6.60 4.79 15.35
N PHE A 196 -5.93 5.49 16.24
CA PHE A 196 -4.62 6.06 15.93
C PHE A 196 -3.57 4.95 16.00
N PRO A 197 -2.72 4.83 14.94
CA PRO A 197 -1.60 3.90 14.98
C PRO A 197 -0.68 4.32 16.12
N ASP A 198 -0.52 3.44 17.06
CA ASP A 198 0.45 3.55 18.10
C ASP A 198 1.73 2.84 17.70
N VAL A 199 2.56 2.62 18.65
CA VAL A 199 3.92 2.15 18.50
C VAL A 199 3.95 0.70 18.00
N LYS A 200 4.90 0.39 17.13
CA LYS A 200 5.30 -0.98 16.86
C LYS A 200 5.68 -1.64 18.19
N ILE A 201 5.08 -2.77 18.50
CA ILE A 201 5.44 -3.53 19.70
C ILE A 201 6.81 -4.16 19.47
N ASN A 202 7.81 -3.72 20.24
CA ASN A 202 9.19 -4.16 20.08
C ASN A 202 9.52 -5.42 20.92
N LYS A 203 8.74 -5.72 21.96
CA LYS A 203 8.96 -6.86 22.86
C LYS A 203 8.05 -8.03 22.49
N ILE A 204 8.20 -8.52 21.28
CA ILE A 204 7.51 -9.72 20.80
C ILE A 204 8.52 -10.85 20.80
N HIS A 205 8.16 -11.95 21.44
CA HIS A 205 8.89 -13.20 21.29
C HIS A 205 8.12 -14.11 20.33
N THR A 206 8.79 -14.55 19.26
CA THR A 206 8.20 -15.44 18.27
C THR A 206 8.88 -16.82 18.29
N GLN A 207 8.07 -17.88 18.24
CA GLN A 207 8.54 -19.26 18.15
C GLN A 207 7.79 -19.99 17.03
N LYS A 208 8.53 -20.60 16.13
CA LYS A 208 7.96 -21.39 15.04
C LYS A 208 7.65 -22.81 15.50
N ILE A 209 6.44 -23.26 15.24
CA ILE A 209 5.96 -24.62 15.53
C ILE A 209 5.33 -25.20 14.27
N GLY A 210 6.08 -26.01 13.53
CA GLY A 210 5.64 -26.52 12.22
C GLY A 210 5.38 -25.43 11.21
N LYS A 211 4.14 -25.32 10.72
CA LYS A 211 3.70 -24.23 9.81
C LYS A 211 3.20 -22.98 10.54
N ASN A 212 2.97 -23.09 11.85
CA ASN A 212 2.42 -22.04 12.67
C ASN A 212 3.54 -21.21 13.31
N LEU A 213 3.19 -20.02 13.73
CA LEU A 213 4.04 -19.14 14.51
C LEU A 213 3.33 -18.79 15.80
N HIS A 214 3.98 -19.02 16.93
CA HIS A 214 3.54 -18.55 18.23
C HIS A 214 4.17 -17.19 18.49
N MET A 215 3.35 -16.24 18.93
CA MET A 215 3.77 -14.88 19.27
C MET A 215 3.36 -14.59 20.70
N SER A 216 4.33 -14.35 21.57
CA SER A 216 4.12 -14.01 22.96
C SER A 216 4.30 -12.50 23.17
N ILE A 217 3.31 -11.86 23.79
CA ILE A 217 3.23 -10.41 24.01
C ILE A 217 2.89 -10.17 25.46
N SER A 218 3.50 -9.13 26.07
CA SER A 218 3.16 -8.71 27.42
C SER A 218 1.69 -8.23 27.50
N ILE A 219 0.99 -8.63 28.56
CA ILE A 219 -0.39 -8.17 28.84
C ILE A 219 -0.45 -6.65 28.96
N ASP A 220 0.54 -6.01 29.58
CA ASP A 220 0.58 -4.57 29.74
C ASP A 220 0.61 -3.82 28.41
N GLU A 221 1.22 -4.41 27.38
CA GLU A 221 1.25 -3.84 26.02
C GLU A 221 -0.05 -4.07 25.24
N THR A 222 -0.93 -4.95 25.72
CA THR A 222 -2.19 -5.31 25.06
C THR A 222 -3.42 -4.76 25.77
N LYS A 223 -3.27 -4.29 27.00
CA LYS A 223 -4.39 -3.82 27.82
C LYS A 223 -5.10 -2.64 27.17
N ASP A 224 -6.40 -2.77 27.00
CA ASP A 224 -7.27 -1.75 26.39
C ASP A 224 -6.81 -1.30 24.97
N ARG A 225 -6.14 -2.19 24.23
CA ARG A 225 -5.63 -1.91 22.90
C ARG A 225 -6.08 -2.95 21.88
N ILE A 226 -6.13 -2.52 20.65
CA ILE A 226 -6.30 -3.41 19.50
C ILE A 226 -4.93 -3.66 18.90
N LEU A 227 -4.58 -4.91 18.71
CA LEU A 227 -3.37 -5.29 17.99
C LEU A 227 -3.67 -5.51 16.52
N GLN A 228 -2.91 -4.86 15.65
CA GLN A 228 -2.84 -5.22 14.25
C GLN A 228 -1.63 -6.15 14.05
N ILE A 229 -1.91 -7.38 13.67
CA ILE A 229 -0.91 -8.41 13.46
C ILE A 229 -0.70 -8.60 11.97
N LEU A 230 0.55 -8.51 11.53
CA LEU A 230 1.01 -8.76 10.18
C LEU A 230 1.91 -9.99 10.19
N ALA A 231 1.43 -11.11 9.72
CA ALA A 231 2.26 -12.29 9.57
C ALA A 231 3.01 -12.27 8.23
N ILE A 232 4.22 -12.78 8.22
CA ILE A 232 5.12 -12.86 7.06
C ILE A 232 5.44 -14.33 6.81
N ASN A 233 5.20 -14.81 5.60
CA ASN A 233 5.52 -16.20 5.25
C ASN A 233 6.99 -16.38 4.85
N GLN A 234 7.36 -17.61 4.49
CA GLN A 234 8.74 -17.98 4.14
C GLN A 234 9.31 -17.23 2.94
N ILE A 235 8.46 -16.82 2.00
CA ILE A 235 8.87 -16.07 0.81
C ILE A 235 8.76 -14.54 0.98
N GLY A 236 8.43 -14.07 2.18
CA GLY A 236 8.29 -12.64 2.48
C GLY A 236 6.92 -12.03 2.16
N ALA A 237 5.95 -12.83 1.74
CA ALA A 237 4.58 -12.37 1.57
C ALA A 237 3.95 -12.03 2.93
N ILE A 238 3.20 -10.92 2.95
CA ILE A 238 2.58 -10.41 4.16
C ILE A 238 1.12 -10.76 4.15
N ALA A 239 0.63 -11.20 5.31
CA ALA A 239 -0.77 -11.48 5.51
C ALA A 239 -1.61 -10.20 5.48
N THR A 240 -2.87 -10.35 5.09
CA THR A 240 -3.89 -9.34 5.38
C THR A 240 -3.85 -9.04 6.89
N PRO A 241 -3.84 -7.76 7.29
CA PRO A 241 -3.78 -7.39 8.69
C PRO A 241 -4.89 -8.07 9.48
N TYR A 242 -4.52 -8.78 10.53
CA TYR A 242 -5.46 -9.37 11.49
C TYR A 242 -5.54 -8.47 12.71
N HIS A 243 -6.76 -8.16 13.14
CA HIS A 243 -6.99 -7.33 14.33
C HIS A 243 -7.41 -8.22 15.49
N TRP A 244 -6.66 -8.17 16.56
CA TRP A 244 -6.91 -8.89 17.79
C TRP A 244 -7.05 -7.91 18.96
N SER A 245 -7.92 -8.22 19.90
CA SER A 245 -8.15 -7.38 21.08
C SER A 245 -8.15 -8.21 22.34
N ASN A 246 -7.48 -7.72 23.38
CA ASN A 246 -7.48 -8.30 24.72
C ASN A 246 -8.69 -7.84 25.56
N TYR A 247 -9.72 -7.35 24.94
CA TYR A 247 -10.89 -6.84 25.66
C TYR A 247 -11.74 -8.02 26.15
N THR A 248 -11.70 -8.28 27.46
CA THR A 248 -12.47 -9.37 28.10
C THR A 248 -13.95 -9.03 28.33
N GLY A 249 -14.34 -7.77 28.12
CA GLY A 249 -15.71 -7.27 28.33
C GLY A 249 -16.69 -7.49 27.18
N LEU A 250 -16.25 -8.09 26.06
CA LEU A 250 -17.08 -8.24 24.84
C LEU A 250 -18.11 -9.36 24.88
N ASN A 251 -18.26 -10.11 25.97
CA ASN A 251 -19.31 -11.13 26.11
C ASN A 251 -20.66 -10.55 26.55
N THR A 252 -20.73 -9.29 26.88
CA THR A 252 -22.01 -8.58 26.98
C THR A 252 -22.32 -7.95 25.63
N VAL A 253 -23.36 -8.45 24.96
CA VAL A 253 -23.99 -7.75 23.86
C VAL A 253 -24.48 -6.41 24.46
N LEU A 254 -23.65 -5.39 24.38
CA LEU A 254 -24.07 -4.04 24.68
C LEU A 254 -25.05 -3.68 23.55
N ASP A 255 -26.27 -3.40 23.93
CA ASP A 255 -27.27 -2.83 23.04
C ASP A 255 -26.84 -1.37 22.76
N VAL A 256 -25.87 -1.24 21.86
CA VAL A 256 -25.31 0.03 21.45
C VAL A 256 -26.19 0.55 20.33
N ASN A 257 -26.89 1.61 20.56
CA ASN A 257 -27.69 2.29 19.55
C ASN A 257 -26.78 3.30 18.80
N PRO A 258 -26.08 2.86 17.73
CA PRO A 258 -25.15 3.74 17.05
C PRO A 258 -25.93 4.81 16.28
N LYS A 259 -25.55 6.07 16.43
CA LYS A 259 -25.99 7.13 15.54
C LYS A 259 -25.13 7.11 14.29
N LEU A 260 -25.78 6.95 13.15
CA LEU A 260 -25.13 6.99 11.85
C LEU A 260 -25.42 8.34 11.18
N ASP A 261 -24.39 9.16 11.03
CA ASP A 261 -24.46 10.38 10.25
C ASP A 261 -23.87 10.14 8.86
N ILE A 262 -24.63 10.53 7.84
CA ILE A 262 -24.23 10.41 6.45
C ILE A 262 -24.02 11.82 5.91
N MET A 263 -22.79 12.13 5.51
CA MET A 263 -22.46 13.41 4.90
C MET A 263 -22.17 13.23 3.41
N HIS A 264 -22.87 13.98 2.59
CA HIS A 264 -22.61 14.10 1.16
C HIS A 264 -21.68 15.29 0.91
N THR A 265 -20.58 15.07 0.25
CA THR A 265 -19.66 16.12 -0.18
C THR A 265 -19.34 15.95 -1.67
N GLU A 266 -18.77 16.97 -2.28
CA GLU A 266 -18.30 16.89 -3.68
C GLU A 266 -17.26 15.77 -3.92
N GLY A 267 -16.58 15.32 -2.86
CA GLY A 267 -15.58 14.24 -2.92
C GLY A 267 -16.08 12.83 -2.59
N GLY A 268 -17.36 12.67 -2.21
CA GLY A 268 -17.92 11.37 -1.87
C GLY A 268 -18.93 11.39 -0.72
N ILE A 269 -19.32 10.21 -0.30
CA ILE A 269 -20.21 9.98 0.83
C ILE A 269 -19.37 9.54 2.03
N PHE A 270 -19.47 10.27 3.12
CA PHE A 270 -18.80 9.94 4.38
C PHE A 270 -19.81 9.41 5.39
N PHE A 271 -19.44 8.31 6.03
CA PHE A 271 -20.22 7.70 7.09
C PHE A 271 -19.52 7.96 8.43
N GLN A 272 -20.20 8.61 9.35
CA GLN A 272 -19.73 8.77 10.71
C GLN A 272 -20.64 7.95 11.63
N ILE A 273 -20.03 7.03 12.37
CA ILE A 273 -20.74 6.23 13.37
C ILE A 273 -20.34 6.77 14.74
N GLN A 274 -21.31 7.32 15.45
CA GLN A 274 -21.13 7.77 16.81
C GLN A 274 -21.70 6.71 17.76
N MET A 275 -20.88 6.26 18.71
CA MET A 275 -21.27 5.29 19.74
C MET A 275 -21.15 5.94 21.12
N ASP A 276 -22.13 5.70 21.96
CA ASP A 276 -22.20 6.30 23.30
C ASP A 276 -21.26 5.63 24.32
N GLN A 277 -20.62 4.52 23.94
CA GLN A 277 -19.67 3.79 24.79
C GLN A 277 -18.45 3.30 23.99
N TYR A 278 -17.30 3.34 24.64
CA TYR A 278 -16.05 2.81 24.09
C TYR A 278 -16.07 1.28 24.14
N ALA A 279 -16.52 0.66 23.08
CA ALA A 279 -16.37 -0.77 22.87
C ALA A 279 -15.73 -1.00 21.52
N PRO A 280 -14.75 -1.91 21.40
CA PRO A 280 -14.28 -2.33 20.09
C PRO A 280 -15.45 -3.03 19.37
N ALA A 281 -16.02 -2.35 18.39
CA ALA A 281 -17.15 -2.84 17.65
C ALA A 281 -16.72 -3.22 16.23
N ARG A 282 -17.22 -4.32 15.73
CA ARG A 282 -17.16 -4.66 14.31
C ARG A 282 -18.43 -4.11 13.66
N ALA A 283 -18.29 -3.01 12.92
CA ALA A 283 -19.39 -2.50 12.11
C ALA A 283 -19.37 -3.15 10.73
N THR A 284 -20.53 -3.64 10.28
CA THR A 284 -20.73 -4.10 8.91
C THR A 284 -21.76 -3.18 8.26
N LEU A 285 -21.30 -2.39 7.28
CA LEU A 285 -22.18 -1.57 6.46
C LEU A 285 -22.74 -2.44 5.33
N LYS A 286 -24.04 -2.68 5.32
CA LYS A 286 -24.76 -3.31 4.21
C LYS A 286 -25.42 -2.20 3.40
N LEU A 287 -24.98 -1.99 2.18
CA LEU A 287 -25.64 -1.12 1.21
C LEU A 287 -26.64 -2.01 0.43
N SER A 288 -27.95 -1.79 0.61
CA SER A 288 -28.97 -2.42 -0.23
C SER A 288 -29.30 -1.49 -1.39
N ASN A 289 -29.40 -2.04 -2.59
CA ASN A 289 -29.77 -1.29 -3.81
C ASN A 289 -31.28 -0.93 -3.88
N ASP A 290 -32.05 -1.27 -2.87
CA ASP A 290 -33.48 -1.00 -2.87
C ASP A 290 -33.75 0.46 -2.48
N ASN A 291 -33.91 1.31 -3.48
CA ASN A 291 -34.55 2.64 -3.42
C ASN A 291 -33.79 3.82 -2.79
N ILE A 292 -32.51 4.02 -3.09
CA ILE A 292 -31.80 5.23 -2.63
C ILE A 292 -31.80 6.39 -3.67
N PHE A 293 -32.30 6.19 -4.87
CA PHE A 293 -32.42 7.30 -5.84
C PHE A 293 -33.88 7.43 -6.34
N LYS A 294 -34.65 8.20 -5.64
CA LYS A 294 -35.75 8.99 -6.20
C LYS A 294 -35.54 10.44 -5.85
#